data_2f7c1e70e3a66217e894dea54118cf19
#
_entry.id   2f7c1e70e3a66217e894dea54118cf19
#
_cell.length_a   1.000
_cell.length_b   1.000
_cell.length_c   1.000
_cell.angle_alpha   90.00
_cell.angle_beta   90.00
_cell.angle_gamma   90.00
#
_symmetry.space_group_name_H-M   'P 1'
#
loop_
_entity.id
_entity.type
_entity.pdbx_description
1 polymer ?
#
loop_
_entity_poly.entity_id
_entity_poly.type
_entity_poly.pdbx_seq_one_letter_code
_entity_poly.pdbx_strand_id
1 'polypeptide(L)'
;YTKNIYMKNCRNGVMITCMCYEKDRETMLKVIFKHTTTIGIREYHSLRYGLKKEIKTIHTEYGDIREKITTGYNTAKSKYEYEDLAKIAHEQKKTIKEVIEIAEKLKEKDHE
;
A
#
# COMPACT_ATOMS: atom_id res chain seq x y z
N TYR A 1 1.07 -4.51 -14.24
CA TYR A 1 0.12 -3.65 -14.97
C TYR A 1 0.29 -3.78 -16.49
N THR A 2 -0.69 -3.31 -17.22
CA THR A 2 -0.66 -3.29 -18.68
C THR A 2 -0.83 -1.87 -19.20
N LYS A 3 -0.28 -1.61 -20.36
CA LYS A 3 -0.38 -0.31 -21.03
C LYS A 3 -0.60 -0.53 -22.52
N ASN A 4 -1.56 0.19 -23.09
CA ASN A 4 -1.76 0.18 -24.53
C ASN A 4 -0.62 0.94 -25.21
N ILE A 5 -0.06 0.35 -26.27
CA ILE A 5 1.04 0.96 -27.02
C ILE A 5 0.75 0.86 -28.53
N TYR A 6 1.41 1.72 -29.29
CA TYR A 6 1.42 1.63 -30.74
C TYR A 6 2.70 0.95 -31.19
N MET A 7 2.54 -0.05 -32.01
CA MET A 7 3.66 -0.82 -32.55
C MET A 7 3.93 -0.42 -34.01
N LYS A 8 4.96 -1.02 -34.62
CA LYS A 8 5.31 -0.83 -36.00
C LYS A 8 4.10 -0.95 -36.93
N ASN A 9 4.00 -0.08 -37.96
CA ASN A 9 2.90 -0.04 -38.92
C ASN A 9 1.54 0.27 -38.28
N CYS A 10 1.50 1.13 -37.27
CA CYS A 10 0.28 1.55 -36.57
C CYS A 10 -0.52 0.40 -35.94
N ARG A 11 0.13 -0.70 -35.64
CA ARG A 11 -0.54 -1.81 -34.93
C ARG A 11 -0.69 -1.47 -33.45
N ASN A 12 -1.87 -1.74 -32.92
CA ASN A 12 -2.11 -1.64 -31.50
C ASN A 12 -1.46 -2.82 -30.80
N GLY A 13 -0.82 -2.56 -29.66
CA GLY A 13 -0.23 -3.58 -28.83
C GLY A 13 -0.48 -3.31 -27.36
N VAL A 14 -0.17 -4.29 -26.55
CA VAL A 14 -0.27 -4.17 -25.08
C VAL A 14 1.09 -4.48 -24.49
N MET A 15 1.61 -3.53 -23.71
CA MET A 15 2.82 -3.76 -22.93
C MET A 15 2.43 -4.28 -21.55
N ILE A 16 2.98 -5.44 -21.18
CA ILE A 16 2.78 -6.03 -19.85
C ILE A 16 4.03 -5.75 -19.03
N THR A 17 3.85 -5.15 -17.87
CA THR A 17 4.95 -4.91 -16.94
C THR A 17 4.70 -5.64 -15.63
N CYS A 18 5.65 -6.47 -15.24
CA CYS A 18 5.60 -7.21 -13.99
C CYS A 18 6.77 -6.78 -13.12
N MET A 19 6.46 -6.44 -11.85
CA MET A 19 7.49 -6.15 -10.86
C MET A 19 7.64 -7.34 -9.94
N CYS A 20 8.88 -7.74 -9.67
CA CYS A 20 9.15 -8.83 -8.75
C CYS A 20 10.50 -8.61 -8.08
N TYR A 21 10.75 -9.37 -7.03
CA TYR A 21 12.08 -9.43 -6.43
C TYR A 21 13.04 -10.23 -7.33
N GLU A 22 14.32 -9.92 -7.26
CA GLU A 22 15.33 -10.60 -8.05
C GLU A 22 15.32 -12.13 -7.87
N LYS A 23 15.03 -12.60 -6.66
CA LYS A 23 14.94 -14.02 -6.36
C LYS A 23 13.81 -14.73 -7.14
N ASP A 24 12.79 -13.98 -7.56
CA ASP A 24 11.63 -14.52 -8.27
C ASP A 24 11.72 -14.34 -9.79
N ARG A 25 12.82 -13.76 -10.29
CA ARG A 25 13.02 -13.45 -11.70
C ARG A 25 12.79 -14.65 -12.61
N GLU A 26 13.49 -15.75 -12.36
CA GLU A 26 13.39 -16.94 -13.20
C GLU A 26 11.97 -17.50 -13.26
N THR A 27 11.30 -17.53 -12.14
CA THR A 27 9.90 -17.97 -12.07
C THR A 27 9.00 -17.08 -12.90
N MET A 28 9.17 -15.74 -12.77
CA MET A 28 8.36 -14.79 -13.52
C MET A 28 8.62 -14.86 -15.02
N LEU A 29 9.86 -15.05 -15.45
CA LEU A 29 10.20 -15.21 -16.86
C LEU A 29 9.49 -16.44 -17.43
N LYS A 30 9.53 -17.55 -16.72
CA LYS A 30 8.86 -18.78 -17.15
C LYS A 30 7.35 -18.60 -17.28
N VAL A 31 6.73 -17.92 -16.32
CA VAL A 31 5.28 -17.67 -16.33
C VAL A 31 4.90 -16.78 -17.51
N ILE A 32 5.61 -15.69 -17.72
CA ILE A 32 5.30 -14.75 -18.80
C ILE A 32 5.47 -15.40 -20.16
N PHE A 33 6.57 -16.10 -20.41
CA PHE A 33 6.78 -16.78 -21.68
C PHE A 33 5.77 -17.91 -21.94
N LYS A 34 5.33 -18.60 -20.87
CA LYS A 34 4.36 -19.68 -21.01
C LYS A 34 2.95 -19.18 -21.34
N HIS A 35 2.54 -18.08 -20.71
CA HIS A 35 1.15 -17.63 -20.75
C HIS A 35 0.90 -16.45 -21.70
N THR A 36 1.91 -15.97 -22.40
CA THR A 36 1.75 -14.89 -23.39
C THR A 36 2.38 -15.31 -24.71
N THR A 37 2.14 -14.52 -25.73
CA THR A 37 2.73 -14.74 -27.06
C THR A 37 4.07 -14.04 -27.25
N THR A 38 4.56 -13.36 -26.23
CA THR A 38 5.83 -12.62 -26.33
C THR A 38 7.01 -13.57 -26.55
N ILE A 39 7.97 -13.12 -27.32
CA ILE A 39 9.22 -13.84 -27.58
C ILE A 39 10.43 -13.15 -26.95
N GLY A 40 10.21 -12.02 -26.29
CA GLY A 40 11.28 -11.28 -25.62
C GLY A 40 10.76 -10.48 -24.44
N ILE A 41 11.62 -10.35 -23.44
CA ILE A 41 11.30 -9.59 -22.24
C ILE A 41 12.49 -8.68 -21.94
N ARG A 42 12.22 -7.41 -21.62
CA ARG A 42 13.23 -6.48 -21.16
C ARG A 42 13.17 -6.42 -19.63
N GLU A 43 14.34 -6.41 -19.02
CA GLU A 43 14.46 -6.36 -17.57
C GLU A 43 15.12 -5.06 -17.15
N TYR A 44 14.54 -4.42 -16.15
CA TYR A 44 15.11 -3.20 -15.56
C TYR A 44 15.24 -3.42 -14.06
N HIS A 45 16.35 -2.98 -13.51
CA HIS A 45 16.60 -2.99 -12.08
C HIS A 45 16.39 -1.59 -11.52
N SER A 46 15.62 -1.49 -10.47
CA SER A 46 15.39 -0.20 -9.82
C SER A 46 15.66 -0.29 -8.33
N LEU A 47 16.14 0.81 -7.78
CA LEU A 47 16.32 0.95 -6.34
C LEU A 47 15.04 1.53 -5.75
N ARG A 48 14.71 1.06 -4.57
CA ARG A 48 13.54 1.57 -3.85
C ARG A 48 13.96 2.08 -2.49
N TYR A 49 13.47 3.26 -2.16
CA TYR A 49 13.65 3.85 -0.84
C TYR A 49 12.30 3.90 -0.16
N GLY A 50 12.25 3.46 1.07
CA GLY A 50 10.99 3.44 1.81
C GLY A 50 11.20 3.79 3.27
N LEU A 51 10.14 4.22 3.91
CA LEU A 51 10.12 4.48 5.34
C LEU A 51 9.85 3.18 6.08
N LYS A 52 10.37 3.09 7.30
CA LYS A 52 10.11 1.97 8.20
C LYS A 52 8.66 2.07 8.69
N LYS A 53 7.95 0.96 8.63
CA LYS A 53 6.53 0.91 8.97
C LYS A 53 6.32 0.18 10.29
N GLU A 54 5.49 0.75 11.14
CA GLU A 54 5.05 0.14 12.39
C GLU A 54 3.54 0.31 12.51
N ILE A 55 2.86 -0.69 13.06
CA ILE A 55 1.42 -0.61 13.32
C ILE A 55 1.21 -0.68 14.83
N LYS A 56 0.54 0.34 15.37
CA LYS A 56 0.13 0.39 16.76
C LYS A 56 -1.38 0.30 16.85
N THR A 57 -1.87 -0.36 17.89
CA THR A 57 -3.31 -0.45 18.14
C THR A 57 -3.66 0.46 19.30
N ILE A 58 -4.64 1.33 19.09
CA ILE A 58 -5.20 2.20 20.12
C ILE A 58 -6.47 1.54 20.60
N HIS A 59 -6.53 1.22 21.89
CA HIS A 59 -7.70 0.57 22.48
C HIS A 59 -8.66 1.65 23.00
N THR A 60 -9.82 1.78 22.35
CA THR A 60 -10.87 2.71 22.76
C THR A 60 -12.04 1.95 23.37
N GLU A 61 -12.90 2.64 24.09
CA GLU A 61 -14.10 2.05 24.65
C GLU A 61 -15.08 1.54 23.58
N TYR A 62 -14.93 2.00 22.34
CA TYR A 62 -15.79 1.61 21.21
C TYR A 62 -15.14 0.57 20.28
N GLY A 63 -13.91 0.16 20.56
CA GLY A 63 -13.15 -0.79 19.75
C GLY A 63 -11.75 -0.30 19.48
N ASP A 64 -11.00 -1.11 18.76
CA ASP A 64 -9.60 -0.85 18.47
C ASP A 64 -9.43 -0.06 17.17
N ILE A 65 -8.50 0.88 17.19
CA ILE A 65 -8.12 1.67 16.03
C ILE A 65 -6.64 1.43 15.76
N ARG A 66 -6.33 0.92 14.56
CA ARG A 66 -4.94 0.71 14.16
C ARG A 66 -4.38 2.00 13.59
N GLU A 67 -3.17 2.34 14.03
CA GLU A 67 -2.43 3.48 13.52
C GLU A 67 -1.17 2.99 12.82
N LYS A 68 -0.99 3.39 11.57
CA LYS A 68 0.20 3.10 10.80
C LYS A 68 1.18 4.26 10.98
N ILE A 69 2.34 3.97 11.53
CA ILE A 69 3.40 4.94 11.73
C ILE A 69 4.56 4.62 10.80
N THR A 70 4.99 5.60 10.01
CA THR A 70 6.13 5.44 9.11
C THR A 70 7.22 6.43 9.49
N THR A 71 8.45 5.95 9.60
CA THR A 71 9.59 6.75 10.02
C THR A 71 10.81 6.48 9.15
N GLY A 72 11.68 7.46 9.05
CA GLY A 72 12.93 7.39 8.32
C GLY A 72 13.24 8.72 7.65
N TYR A 73 14.48 8.89 7.23
CA TYR A 73 14.93 10.11 6.55
C TYR A 73 14.52 11.39 7.29
N ASN A 74 14.65 11.37 8.62
CA ASN A 74 14.26 12.48 9.50
C ASN A 74 12.78 12.89 9.37
N THR A 75 11.93 11.93 9.01
CA THR A 75 10.49 12.15 8.79
C THR A 75 9.69 11.12 9.56
N ALA A 76 8.58 11.54 10.15
CA ALA A 76 7.61 10.66 10.78
C ALA A 76 6.22 11.03 10.31
N LYS A 77 5.45 10.04 9.90
CA LYS A 77 4.07 10.20 9.44
C LYS A 77 3.19 9.17 10.11
N SER A 78 1.95 9.52 10.40
CA SER A 78 1.00 8.57 10.95
C SER A 78 -0.35 8.71 10.27
N LYS A 79 -1.06 7.59 10.22
CA LYS A 79 -2.38 7.52 9.61
C LYS A 79 -3.19 6.42 10.29
N TYR A 80 -4.44 6.70 10.61
CA TYR A 80 -5.35 5.70 11.13
C TYR A 80 -5.92 4.86 9.99
N GLU A 81 -6.17 3.58 10.25
CA GLU A 81 -6.85 2.71 9.31
C GLU A 81 -8.31 3.16 9.15
N TYR A 82 -8.69 3.49 7.92
CA TYR A 82 -10.03 3.98 7.61
C TYR A 82 -11.14 3.00 8.02
N GLU A 83 -10.92 1.70 7.79
CA GLU A 83 -11.91 0.68 8.12
C GLU A 83 -12.25 0.66 9.62
N ASP A 84 -11.25 0.84 10.47
CA ASP A 84 -11.45 0.87 11.92
C ASP A 84 -12.23 2.13 12.33
N LEU A 85 -11.88 3.27 11.75
CA LEU A 85 -12.59 4.52 12.00
C LEU A 85 -14.04 4.45 11.53
N ALA A 86 -14.25 3.94 10.33
CA ALA A 86 -15.57 3.84 9.73
C ALA A 86 -16.48 2.90 10.52
N LYS A 87 -15.95 1.79 11.00
CA LYS A 87 -16.70 0.83 11.80
C LYS A 87 -17.24 1.47 13.10
N ILE A 88 -16.35 2.13 13.82
CA ILE A 88 -16.74 2.81 15.08
C ILE A 88 -17.71 3.95 14.78
N ALA A 89 -17.46 4.74 13.76
CA ALA A 89 -18.34 5.84 13.36
C ALA A 89 -19.75 5.34 13.06
N HIS A 90 -19.86 4.23 12.34
CA HIS A 90 -21.14 3.63 11.99
C HIS A 90 -21.88 3.08 13.23
N GLU A 91 -21.19 2.30 14.06
CA GLU A 91 -21.75 1.68 15.25
C GLU A 91 -22.19 2.72 16.30
N GLN A 92 -21.43 3.80 16.46
CA GLN A 92 -21.67 4.83 17.47
C GLN A 92 -22.42 6.05 16.92
N LYS A 93 -22.81 6.03 15.66
CA LYS A 93 -23.49 7.16 14.99
C LYS A 93 -22.71 8.46 15.13
N LYS A 94 -21.40 8.38 14.96
CA LYS A 94 -20.49 9.50 15.04
C LYS A 94 -19.89 9.77 13.66
N THR A 95 -19.30 10.96 13.50
CA THR A 95 -18.50 11.25 12.30
C THR A 95 -17.12 10.65 12.44
N ILE A 96 -16.44 10.44 11.32
CA ILE A 96 -15.05 9.97 11.34
C ILE A 96 -14.16 10.95 12.09
N LYS A 97 -14.40 12.24 11.92
CA LYS A 97 -13.68 13.28 12.64
C LYS A 97 -13.79 13.13 14.15
N GLU A 98 -14.98 12.86 14.65
CA GLU A 98 -15.22 12.63 16.08
C GLU A 98 -14.46 11.41 16.60
N VAL A 99 -14.42 10.32 15.79
CA VAL A 99 -13.67 9.11 16.15
C VAL A 99 -12.16 9.40 16.19
N ILE A 100 -11.66 10.17 15.24
CA ILE A 100 -10.24 10.59 15.24
C ILE A 100 -9.91 11.41 16.50
N GLU A 101 -10.81 12.30 16.93
CA GLU A 101 -10.62 13.08 18.14
C GLU A 101 -10.52 12.17 19.39
N ILE A 102 -11.32 11.12 19.44
CA ILE A 102 -11.24 10.12 20.52
C ILE A 102 -9.86 9.45 20.54
N ALA A 103 -9.36 9.05 19.39
CA ALA A 103 -8.04 8.42 19.27
C ALA A 103 -6.92 9.39 19.68
N GLU A 104 -6.99 10.63 19.24
CA GLU A 104 -6.01 11.66 19.58
C GLU A 104 -5.94 11.93 21.09
N LYS A 105 -7.09 12.02 21.75
CA LYS A 105 -7.15 12.23 23.20
C LYS A 105 -6.51 11.07 23.97
N LEU A 106 -6.70 9.85 23.53
CA LEU A 106 -6.11 8.68 24.16
C LEU A 106 -4.59 8.66 23.98
N LYS A 107 -4.09 9.09 22.84
CA LYS A 107 -2.64 9.20 22.59
C LYS A 107 -2.00 10.25 23.50
N GLU A 108 -2.66 11.37 23.72
CA GLU A 108 -2.17 12.41 24.63
C GLU A 108 -2.05 11.88 26.07
N LYS A 109 -3.02 11.09 26.53
CA LYS A 109 -2.98 10.49 27.87
C LYS A 109 -1.83 9.50 28.04
N ASP A 110 -1.50 8.74 27.00
CA ASP A 110 -0.42 7.76 27.04
C ASP A 110 0.97 8.41 27.08
N HIS A 111 1.07 9.71 26.76
CA HIS A 111 2.32 10.47 26.80
C HIS A 111 2.47 11.28 28.11
N GLU A 112 1.47 11.32 28.94
CA GLU A 112 1.54 11.86 30.28
C GLU A 112 1.98 10.76 31.26
#